data_ab64b872259d1df1dad59cdce105edd6
#
_entry.id   ab64b872259d1df1dad59cdce105edd6
#
_cell.length_a   1.000
_cell.length_b   1.000
_cell.length_c   1.000
_cell.angle_alpha   90.00
_cell.angle_beta   90.00
_cell.angle_gamma   90.00
#
_symmetry.space_group_name_H-M   'P 1'
#
loop_
_entity.id
_entity.type
_entity.pdbx_description
1 polymer ?
#
loop_
_entity_poly.entity_id
_entity_poly.type
_entity_poly.pdbx_seq_one_letter_code
_entity_poly.pdbx_strand_id
1 'polypeptide(L)'
;LPTIFNIKIASYAIMSNHFHLVVFVDLDASKKLSDLQVIERWHKIYKGTVLTQKYVKNESLSKIEMDLVQDRADEYRSRLMDLGWFMKCINEPLARSANLEDKCTGKFWEGRFKSQALLDEKHCWLVWRMLI
;
A
#
# COMPACT_ATOMS: atom_id res chain seq x y z
N LEU A 1 6.21 6.05 -0.14
CA LEU A 1 5.10 5.20 0.38
C LEU A 1 4.45 5.73 1.64
N PRO A 2 5.17 6.23 2.66
CA PRO A 2 4.53 6.77 3.85
C PRO A 2 3.60 7.97 3.58
N THR A 3 3.82 8.69 2.49
CA THR A 3 2.96 9.81 2.07
C THR A 3 1.74 9.35 1.27
N ILE A 4 1.73 8.12 0.78
CA ILE A 4 0.64 7.54 -0.01
C ILE A 4 -0.29 6.72 0.89
N PHE A 5 0.25 5.76 1.62
CA PHE A 5 -0.51 4.91 2.55
C PHE A 5 -0.76 5.60 3.89
N ASN A 6 -1.84 5.23 4.54
CA ASN A 6 -2.12 5.59 5.92
C ASN A 6 -1.47 4.59 6.89
N ILE A 7 -0.25 4.21 6.57
CA ILE A 7 0.57 3.29 7.35
C ILE A 7 1.93 3.96 7.56
N LYS A 8 2.35 4.05 8.82
CA LYS A 8 3.64 4.65 9.20
C LYS A 8 4.59 3.56 9.68
N ILE A 9 5.85 3.67 9.28
CA ILE A 9 6.91 2.80 9.79
C ILE A 9 7.44 3.44 11.07
N ALA A 10 7.20 2.78 12.20
CA ALA A 10 7.67 3.26 13.50
C ALA A 10 9.11 2.84 13.77
N SER A 11 9.50 1.65 13.31
CA SER A 11 10.84 1.11 13.50
C SER A 11 11.12 0.02 12.48
N TYR A 12 12.40 -0.26 12.22
CA TYR A 12 12.80 -1.36 11.35
C TYR A 12 14.15 -1.94 11.77
N ALA A 13 14.38 -3.20 11.38
CA ALA A 13 15.66 -3.86 11.53
C ALA A 13 15.91 -4.72 10.28
N ILE A 14 17.06 -4.51 9.64
CA ILE A 14 17.45 -5.24 8.43
C ILE A 14 18.59 -6.18 8.78
N MET A 15 18.41 -7.45 8.47
CA MET A 15 19.39 -8.51 8.70
C MET A 15 19.79 -9.15 7.37
N SER A 16 20.79 -10.03 7.39
CA SER A 16 21.33 -10.61 6.15
C SER A 16 20.31 -11.41 5.33
N ASN A 17 19.36 -12.07 5.97
CA ASN A 17 18.39 -12.94 5.31
C ASN A 17 16.92 -12.63 5.65
N HIS A 18 16.65 -11.58 6.41
CA HIS A 18 15.29 -11.16 6.74
C HIS A 18 15.26 -9.72 7.23
N PHE A 19 14.08 -9.17 7.35
CA PHE A 19 13.87 -7.86 7.96
C PHE A 19 12.64 -7.87 8.86
N HIS A 20 12.62 -6.91 9.80
CA HIS A 20 11.48 -6.64 10.66
C HIS A 20 11.06 -5.19 10.49
N LEU A 21 9.75 -4.97 10.48
CA LEU A 21 9.14 -3.64 10.50
C LEU A 21 8.13 -3.55 11.64
N VAL A 22 8.12 -2.44 12.35
CA VAL A 22 7.02 -2.08 13.22
C VAL A 22 6.24 -0.98 12.52
N VAL A 23 4.98 -1.24 12.22
CA VAL A 23 4.12 -0.32 11.45
C VAL A 23 2.89 0.04 12.25
N PHE A 24 2.41 1.26 12.05
CA PHE A 24 1.20 1.79 12.64
C PHE A 24 0.21 2.18 11.53
N VAL A 25 -1.02 1.66 11.61
CA VAL A 25 -2.10 1.99 10.67
C VAL A 25 -2.92 3.15 11.24
N ASP A 26 -2.90 4.29 10.55
CA ASP A 26 -3.59 5.50 10.98
C ASP A 26 -5.00 5.54 10.39
N LEU A 27 -5.95 4.96 11.12
CA LEU A 27 -7.35 4.90 10.69
C LEU A 27 -8.01 6.28 10.68
N ASP A 28 -7.66 7.14 11.62
CA ASP A 28 -8.26 8.48 11.74
C ASP A 28 -7.85 9.37 10.57
N ALA A 29 -6.57 9.32 10.18
CA ALA A 29 -6.09 10.04 9.01
C ALA A 29 -6.79 9.57 7.73
N SER A 30 -7.04 8.27 7.59
CA SER A 30 -7.77 7.71 6.45
C SER A 30 -9.18 8.27 6.34
N LYS A 31 -9.89 8.38 7.45
CA LYS A 31 -11.26 8.90 7.47
C LYS A 31 -11.35 10.38 7.08
N LYS A 32 -10.29 11.13 7.28
CA LYS A 32 -10.23 12.57 6.97
C LYS A 32 -9.95 12.86 5.49
N LEU A 33 -9.51 11.87 4.72
CA LEU A 33 -9.21 12.06 3.31
C LEU A 33 -10.51 12.14 2.50
N SER A 34 -10.57 13.10 1.57
CA SER A 34 -11.64 13.16 0.57
C SER A 34 -11.47 12.05 -0.46
N ASP A 35 -12.53 11.75 -1.22
CA ASP A 35 -12.46 10.77 -2.30
C ASP A 35 -11.42 11.16 -3.35
N LEU A 36 -11.33 12.45 -3.67
CA LEU A 36 -10.32 12.96 -4.61
C LEU A 36 -8.89 12.71 -4.08
N GLN A 37 -8.64 12.99 -2.81
CA GLN A 37 -7.33 12.77 -2.19
C GLN A 37 -6.94 11.29 -2.19
N VAL A 38 -7.91 10.41 -1.90
CA VAL A 38 -7.69 8.95 -1.92
C VAL A 38 -7.33 8.48 -3.33
N ILE A 39 -8.08 8.91 -4.34
CA ILE A 39 -7.84 8.54 -5.73
C ILE A 39 -6.50 9.09 -6.23
N GLU A 40 -6.17 10.33 -5.91
CA GLU A 40 -4.88 10.92 -6.25
C GLU A 40 -3.71 10.17 -5.65
N ARG A 41 -3.82 9.74 -4.39
CA ARG A 41 -2.80 8.92 -3.73
C ARG A 41 -2.63 7.58 -4.43
N TRP A 42 -3.75 6.92 -4.76
CA TRP A 42 -3.71 5.63 -5.46
C TRP A 42 -3.08 5.75 -6.85
N HIS A 43 -3.36 6.84 -7.56
CA HIS A 43 -2.80 7.10 -8.89
C HIS A 43 -1.28 7.34 -8.88
N LYS A 44 -0.68 7.60 -7.73
CA LYS A 44 0.79 7.69 -7.61
C LYS A 44 1.49 6.34 -7.75
N ILE A 45 0.77 5.24 -7.55
CA ILE A 45 1.32 3.88 -7.61
C ILE A 45 0.65 3.01 -8.67
N TYR A 46 -0.60 3.27 -9.01
CA TYR A 46 -1.36 2.53 -10.02
C TYR A 46 -2.14 3.49 -10.91
N LYS A 47 -2.42 3.05 -12.14
CA LYS A 47 -3.17 3.88 -13.11
C LYS A 47 -4.63 4.12 -12.71
N GLY A 48 -5.22 3.25 -11.91
CA GLY A 48 -6.64 3.28 -11.64
C GLY A 48 -7.48 2.89 -12.85
N THR A 49 -8.70 3.39 -12.91
CA THR A 49 -9.65 3.15 -14.01
C THR A 49 -9.77 4.38 -14.90
N VAL A 50 -10.38 4.23 -16.07
CA VAL A 50 -10.68 5.37 -16.97
C VAL A 50 -11.54 6.40 -16.25
N LEU A 51 -12.53 5.96 -15.48
CA LEU A 51 -13.44 6.85 -14.75
C LEU A 51 -12.73 7.61 -13.63
N THR A 52 -11.83 6.95 -12.87
CA THR A 52 -11.07 7.65 -11.83
C THR A 52 -10.09 8.65 -12.43
N GLN A 53 -9.51 8.36 -13.58
CA GLN A 53 -8.66 9.31 -14.30
C GLN A 53 -9.44 10.54 -14.77
N LYS A 54 -10.64 10.35 -15.31
CA LYS A 54 -11.54 11.45 -15.68
C LYS A 54 -11.93 12.29 -14.47
N TYR A 55 -12.23 11.65 -13.36
CA TYR A 55 -12.56 12.33 -12.10
C TYR A 55 -11.44 13.25 -11.62
N VAL A 56 -10.21 12.76 -11.63
CA VAL A 56 -9.03 13.55 -11.22
C VAL A 56 -8.80 14.74 -12.15
N LYS A 57 -9.06 14.57 -13.46
CA LYS A 57 -8.95 15.63 -14.46
C LYS A 57 -10.14 16.61 -14.44
N ASN A 58 -11.10 16.42 -13.53
CA ASN A 58 -12.30 17.23 -13.43
C ASN A 58 -13.15 17.20 -14.70
N GLU A 59 -13.16 16.09 -15.43
CA GLU A 59 -14.02 15.90 -16.60
C GLU A 59 -15.44 15.60 -16.16
N SER A 60 -16.40 15.93 -17.04
CA SER A 60 -17.83 15.69 -16.78
C SER A 60 -18.14 14.21 -16.70
N LEU A 61 -18.86 13.80 -15.65
CA LEU A 61 -19.29 12.42 -15.43
C LEU A 61 -20.78 12.36 -15.17
N SER A 62 -21.44 11.31 -15.69
CA SER A 62 -22.83 11.02 -15.36
C SER A 62 -22.98 10.62 -13.90
N LYS A 63 -24.22 10.60 -13.39
CA LYS A 63 -24.49 10.16 -12.02
C LYS A 63 -24.03 8.71 -11.78
N ILE A 64 -24.29 7.83 -12.74
CA ILE A 64 -23.87 6.42 -12.66
C ILE A 64 -22.35 6.32 -12.62
N GLU A 65 -21.66 7.08 -13.46
CA GLU A 65 -20.19 7.13 -13.48
C GLU A 65 -19.63 7.67 -12.16
N MET A 66 -20.25 8.69 -11.58
CA MET A 66 -19.86 9.23 -10.27
C MET A 66 -20.03 8.19 -9.15
N ASP A 67 -21.11 7.41 -9.19
CA ASP A 67 -21.35 6.34 -8.22
C ASP A 67 -20.26 5.27 -8.32
N LEU A 68 -19.85 4.91 -9.54
CA LEU A 68 -18.75 3.96 -9.76
C LEU A 68 -17.42 4.52 -9.27
N VAL A 69 -17.17 5.80 -9.47
CA VAL A 69 -15.97 6.47 -8.94
C VAL A 69 -15.96 6.44 -7.42
N GLN A 70 -17.08 6.67 -6.79
CA GLN A 70 -17.20 6.63 -5.33
C GLN A 70 -16.94 5.23 -4.79
N ASP A 71 -17.45 4.19 -5.44
CA ASP A 71 -17.16 2.80 -5.07
C ASP A 71 -15.65 2.50 -5.17
N ARG A 72 -15.01 2.99 -6.20
CA ARG A 72 -13.55 2.85 -6.35
C ARG A 72 -12.78 3.63 -5.29
N ALA A 73 -13.24 4.82 -4.93
CA ALA A 73 -12.62 5.59 -3.85
C ALA A 73 -12.68 4.86 -2.52
N ASP A 74 -13.81 4.24 -2.20
CA ASP A 74 -13.99 3.44 -0.99
C ASP A 74 -13.05 2.23 -0.99
N GLU A 75 -12.93 1.53 -2.12
CA GLU A 75 -12.01 0.42 -2.29
C GLU A 75 -10.54 0.87 -2.09
N TYR A 76 -10.15 1.97 -2.71
CA TYR A 76 -8.78 2.50 -2.58
C TYR A 76 -8.48 3.00 -1.17
N ARG A 77 -9.45 3.58 -0.49
CA ARG A 77 -9.33 3.99 0.91
C ARG A 77 -9.01 2.79 1.80
N SER A 78 -9.73 1.68 1.59
CA SER A 78 -9.48 0.43 2.28
C SER A 78 -8.08 -0.11 1.99
N ARG A 79 -7.65 -0.10 0.72
CA ARG A 79 -6.32 -0.58 0.32
C ARG A 79 -5.18 0.26 0.90
N LEU A 80 -5.37 1.56 1.03
CA LEU A 80 -4.37 2.46 1.61
C LEU A 80 -4.15 2.24 3.11
N MET A 81 -5.01 1.47 3.77
CA MET A 81 -4.86 1.02 5.16
C MET A 81 -4.50 -0.46 5.26
N ASP A 82 -4.43 -1.17 4.15
CA ASP A 82 -4.22 -2.61 4.12
C ASP A 82 -2.75 -2.95 4.15
N LEU A 83 -2.36 -3.73 5.15
CA LEU A 83 -0.97 -4.14 5.32
C LEU A 83 -0.47 -4.98 4.15
N GLY A 84 -1.32 -5.84 3.57
CA GLY A 84 -0.97 -6.66 2.41
C GLY A 84 -0.62 -5.81 1.19
N TRP A 85 -1.42 -4.79 0.88
CA TRP A 85 -1.14 -3.86 -0.21
C TRP A 85 0.11 -3.03 0.04
N PHE A 86 0.31 -2.56 1.27
CA PHE A 86 1.51 -1.83 1.67
C PHE A 86 2.76 -2.68 1.46
N MET A 87 2.75 -3.92 1.95
CA MET A 87 3.88 -4.84 1.82
C MET A 87 4.14 -5.22 0.35
N LYS A 88 3.10 -5.39 -0.45
CA LYS A 88 3.23 -5.62 -1.89
C LYS A 88 3.96 -4.46 -2.58
N CYS A 89 3.59 -3.23 -2.26
CA CYS A 89 4.22 -2.04 -2.85
C CYS A 89 5.67 -1.83 -2.41
N ILE A 90 6.06 -2.36 -1.26
CA ILE A 90 7.46 -2.34 -0.80
C ILE A 90 8.25 -3.51 -1.44
N ASN A 91 7.69 -4.70 -1.39
CA ASN A 91 8.44 -5.93 -1.68
C ASN A 91 8.65 -6.19 -3.18
N GLU A 92 7.68 -5.86 -4.02
CA GLU A 92 7.80 -6.10 -5.46
C GLU A 92 8.94 -5.29 -6.11
N PRO A 93 9.05 -3.96 -5.89
CA PRO A 93 10.16 -3.20 -6.44
C PRO A 93 11.52 -3.67 -5.94
N LEU A 94 11.63 -4.04 -4.66
CA LEU A 94 12.87 -4.56 -4.07
C LEU A 94 13.28 -5.88 -4.72
N ALA A 95 12.33 -6.80 -4.92
CA ALA A 95 12.60 -8.08 -5.56
C ALA A 95 13.07 -7.90 -7.00
N ARG A 96 12.42 -7.01 -7.76
CA ARG A 96 12.82 -6.71 -9.15
C ARG A 96 14.22 -6.10 -9.22
N SER A 97 14.50 -5.15 -8.35
CA SER A 97 15.81 -4.49 -8.28
C SER A 97 16.93 -5.47 -7.92
N ALA A 98 16.71 -6.30 -6.91
CA ALA A 98 17.67 -7.32 -6.48
C ALA A 98 17.93 -8.36 -7.58
N ASN A 99 16.89 -8.87 -8.23
CA ASN A 99 17.04 -9.82 -9.33
C ASN A 99 17.77 -9.20 -10.53
N LEU A 100 17.56 -7.93 -10.80
CA LEU A 100 18.26 -7.23 -11.86
C LEU A 100 19.75 -7.07 -11.56
N GLU A 101 20.12 -6.69 -10.33
CA GLU A 101 21.51 -6.58 -9.90
C GLU A 101 22.24 -7.92 -9.98
N ASP A 102 21.60 -8.98 -9.51
CA ASP A 102 22.16 -10.32 -9.52
C ASP A 102 22.07 -11.02 -10.87
N LYS A 103 21.42 -10.37 -11.87
CA LYS A 103 21.17 -10.92 -13.20
C LYS A 103 20.49 -12.28 -13.16
N CYS A 104 19.56 -12.44 -12.21
CA CYS A 104 18.80 -13.67 -12.03
C CYS A 104 17.31 -13.43 -12.13
N THR A 105 16.55 -14.53 -12.20
CA THR A 105 15.09 -14.53 -12.23
C THR A 105 14.56 -15.45 -11.15
N GLY A 106 13.26 -15.31 -10.84
CA GLY A 106 12.60 -16.16 -9.87
C GLY A 106 12.28 -15.45 -8.56
N LYS A 107 12.04 -16.25 -7.53
CA LYS A 107 11.63 -15.71 -6.23
C LYS A 107 12.80 -15.06 -5.50
N PHE A 108 12.62 -13.83 -5.09
CA PHE A 108 13.51 -13.13 -4.17
C PHE A 108 13.08 -13.34 -2.71
N TRP A 109 11.77 -13.35 -2.45
CA TRP A 109 11.21 -13.52 -1.11
C TRP A 109 10.80 -14.97 -0.87
N GLU A 110 11.14 -15.51 0.29
CA GLU A 110 10.65 -16.82 0.74
C GLU A 110 9.22 -16.68 1.27
N GLY A 111 8.26 -17.11 0.46
CA GLY A 111 6.84 -17.08 0.85
C GLY A 111 6.29 -15.67 1.03
N ARG A 112 5.20 -15.58 1.80
CA ARG A 112 4.57 -14.31 2.17
C ARG A 112 5.19 -13.73 3.43
N PHE A 113 5.04 -12.42 3.62
CA PHE A 113 5.39 -11.81 4.89
C PHE A 113 4.50 -12.37 6.01
N LYS A 114 5.00 -12.30 7.23
CA LYS A 114 4.24 -12.65 8.44
C LYS A 114 4.01 -11.39 9.24
N SER A 115 2.90 -11.34 9.97
CA SER A 115 2.58 -10.18 10.80
C SER A 115 1.94 -10.61 12.10
N GLN A 116 2.15 -9.80 13.12
CA GLN A 116 1.58 -10.00 14.46
C GLN A 116 1.15 -8.66 15.03
N ALA A 117 -0.07 -8.58 15.53
CA ALA A 117 -0.54 -7.40 16.24
C ALA A 117 0.20 -7.27 17.57
N LEU A 118 0.64 -6.04 17.90
CA LEU A 118 1.25 -5.75 19.18
C LEU A 118 0.16 -5.50 20.22
N LEU A 119 0.33 -6.03 21.42
CA LEU A 119 -0.72 -6.12 22.44
C LEU A 119 -1.18 -4.75 22.98
N ASP A 120 -0.30 -3.77 23.03
CA ASP A 120 -0.55 -2.49 23.67
C ASP A 120 -1.15 -1.43 22.72
N GLU A 121 -1.18 -1.72 21.40
CA GLU A 121 -1.72 -0.79 20.42
C GLU A 121 -2.54 -1.52 19.33
N LYS A 122 -3.81 -1.13 19.24
CA LYS A 122 -4.78 -1.82 18.36
C LYS A 122 -4.42 -1.82 16.86
N HIS A 123 -3.58 -0.87 16.44
CA HIS A 123 -3.25 -0.68 15.02
C HIS A 123 -1.75 -0.75 14.75
N CYS A 124 -1.01 -1.28 15.70
CA CYS A 124 0.43 -1.47 15.59
C CYS A 124 0.73 -2.94 15.25
N TRP A 125 1.58 -3.16 14.26
CA TRP A 125 1.89 -4.48 13.74
C TRP A 125 3.39 -4.70 13.64
N LEU A 126 3.84 -5.86 14.09
CA LEU A 126 5.17 -6.36 13.78
C LEU A 126 5.08 -7.19 12.49
N VAL A 127 5.86 -6.83 11.50
CA VAL A 127 5.93 -7.51 10.21
C VAL A 127 7.33 -8.04 10.01
N TRP A 128 7.46 -9.25 9.49
CA TRP A 128 8.76 -9.78 9.08
C TRP A 128 8.66 -10.58 7.79
N ARG A 129 9.77 -10.60 7.07
CA ARG A 129 9.89 -11.32 5.80
C ARG A 129 11.30 -11.83 5.59
N MET A 130 11.41 -13.02 5.02
CA MET A 130 12.67 -13.66 4.73
C MET A 130 13.06 -13.53 3.26
N LEU A 131 14.35 -13.35 3.02
CA LEU A 131 14.98 -13.48 1.70
C LEU A 131 15.21 -14.95 1.37
N ILE A 132 15.17 -15.27 0.11
CA ILE A 132 15.58 -16.59 -0.40
C ILE A 132 17.10 -16.60 -0.62
#